data_c257c20ed7753c54fd28f5af8ca904ef
#
_entry.id   c257c20ed7753c54fd28f5af8ca904ef
#
_cell.length_a   1.000
_cell.length_b   1.000
_cell.length_c   1.000
_cell.angle_alpha   90.00
_cell.angle_beta   90.00
_cell.angle_gamma   90.00
#
_symmetry.space_group_name_H-M   'P 1'
#
loop_
_entity.id
_entity.type
_entity.pdbx_description
1 polymer ?
#
loop_
_entity_poly.entity_id
_entity_poly.type
_entity_poly.pdbx_seq_one_letter_code
_entity_poly.pdbx_strand_id
1 'polypeptide(L)'
;MSVETTAPASETAAPVRTAHHRRYLMCKPSHFTVNYSINPWMEPAKPTDTARAVEQWQKLHDLYLELGHEVELIEPLAGYPDMVYTANGGFLIDGRAYVPKFRFVERQGEAPAFADWFRGAGYD
;
A
#
# COMPACT_ATOMS: atom_id res chain seq x y z
N MET A 1 48.43 -13.25 42.03
CA MET A 1 47.41 -12.27 41.71
C MET A 1 46.71 -12.72 40.47
N SER A 2 45.54 -13.28 40.60
CA SER A 2 44.71 -13.60 39.46
C SER A 2 43.97 -12.32 39.02
N VAL A 3 44.26 -11.87 37.81
CA VAL A 3 43.51 -10.82 37.19
C VAL A 3 42.21 -11.47 36.72
N GLU A 4 41.14 -11.22 37.44
CA GLU A 4 39.84 -11.59 37.00
C GLU A 4 39.49 -10.72 35.79
N THR A 5 39.61 -11.29 34.60
CA THR A 5 39.12 -10.67 33.40
C THR A 5 37.58 -10.79 33.46
N THR A 6 36.95 -9.77 33.92
CA THR A 6 35.51 -9.64 33.75
C THR A 6 35.22 -9.67 32.24
N ALA A 7 34.59 -10.76 31.80
CA ALA A 7 34.06 -10.79 30.46
C ALA A 7 33.20 -9.54 30.25
N PRO A 8 33.34 -8.81 29.13
CA PRO A 8 32.46 -7.70 28.86
C PRO A 8 31.03 -8.16 29.01
N ALA A 9 30.25 -7.38 29.77
CA ALA A 9 28.83 -7.60 29.86
C ALA A 9 28.29 -7.94 28.47
N SER A 10 27.56 -9.05 28.35
CA SER A 10 27.06 -9.56 27.11
C SER A 10 26.62 -8.40 26.20
N GLU A 11 27.37 -8.22 25.11
CA GLU A 11 26.93 -7.32 24.08
C GLU A 11 25.51 -7.74 23.76
N THR A 12 24.53 -6.88 24.11
CA THR A 12 23.20 -7.02 23.61
C THR A 12 23.31 -6.99 22.09
N ALA A 13 23.31 -8.17 21.47
CA ALA A 13 23.29 -8.28 20.03
C ALA A 13 22.20 -7.35 19.52
N ALA A 14 22.56 -6.46 18.58
CA ALA A 14 21.56 -5.62 17.91
C ALA A 14 20.40 -6.54 17.48
N PRO A 15 19.13 -6.16 17.75
CA PRO A 15 18.02 -7.00 17.41
C PRO A 15 18.09 -7.33 15.92
N VAL A 16 18.13 -8.62 15.60
CA VAL A 16 18.12 -9.09 14.23
C VAL A 16 16.80 -8.62 13.63
N ARG A 17 16.88 -7.80 12.59
CA ARG A 17 15.70 -7.41 11.84
C ARG A 17 15.17 -8.63 11.11
N THR A 18 14.08 -9.17 11.61
CA THR A 18 13.34 -10.22 10.90
C THR A 18 12.20 -9.57 10.13
N ALA A 19 12.03 -9.98 8.89
CA ALA A 19 10.87 -9.57 8.11
C ALA A 19 9.60 -10.15 8.76
N HIS A 20 8.63 -9.29 9.02
CA HIS A 20 7.33 -9.74 9.51
C HIS A 20 6.44 -10.08 8.32
N HIS A 21 5.73 -11.19 8.40
CA HIS A 21 4.66 -11.53 7.48
C HIS A 21 3.59 -10.42 7.53
N ARG A 22 3.25 -9.88 6.37
CA ARG A 22 2.29 -8.79 6.23
C ARG A 22 1.19 -9.17 5.25
N ARG A 23 0.09 -8.47 5.39
CA ARG A 23 -1.06 -8.56 4.50
C ARG A 23 -1.26 -7.19 3.84
N TYR A 24 -1.19 -7.17 2.52
CA TYR A 24 -1.30 -5.95 1.74
C TYR A 24 -2.58 -5.94 0.92
N LEU A 25 -3.22 -4.78 0.84
CA LEU A 25 -4.27 -4.52 -0.12
C LEU A 25 -3.65 -3.80 -1.32
N MET A 26 -3.87 -4.33 -2.51
CA MET A 26 -3.41 -3.73 -3.75
C MET A 26 -4.58 -3.52 -4.71
N CYS A 27 -4.44 -2.55 -5.61
CA CYS A 27 -5.39 -2.30 -6.69
C CYS A 27 -4.64 -2.27 -8.02
N LYS A 28 -5.03 -3.14 -8.93
CA LYS A 28 -4.40 -3.21 -10.26
C LYS A 28 -4.65 -1.90 -11.02
N PRO A 29 -3.63 -1.29 -11.64
CA PRO A 29 -3.77 -0.02 -12.34
C PRO A 29 -4.38 -0.18 -13.74
N SER A 30 -5.47 -0.94 -13.87
CA SER A 30 -6.13 -1.24 -15.14
C SER A 30 -6.70 0.01 -15.82
N HIS A 31 -7.04 1.02 -15.03
CA HIS A 31 -7.59 2.29 -15.48
C HIS A 31 -6.65 3.46 -15.19
N PHE A 32 -5.38 3.17 -14.90
CA PHE A 32 -4.41 4.20 -14.54
C PHE A 32 -4.15 5.13 -15.71
N THR A 33 -4.38 6.42 -15.46
CA THR A 33 -4.08 7.51 -16.38
C THR A 33 -3.97 8.80 -15.56
N VAL A 34 -3.28 9.80 -16.10
CA VAL A 34 -3.23 11.13 -15.52
C VAL A 34 -4.10 12.04 -16.40
N ASN A 35 -5.37 12.14 -16.07
CA ASN A 35 -6.36 12.92 -16.83
C ASN A 35 -6.92 14.13 -16.07
N TYR A 36 -6.40 14.37 -14.86
CA TYR A 36 -6.67 15.56 -14.06
C TYR A 36 -5.41 15.97 -13.31
N SER A 37 -5.40 17.16 -12.73
CA SER A 37 -4.28 17.66 -11.92
C SER A 37 -4.78 18.17 -10.58
N ILE A 38 -4.41 17.48 -9.51
CA ILE A 38 -4.71 17.84 -8.13
C ILE A 38 -3.46 18.14 -7.32
N ASN A 39 -2.30 18.09 -7.96
CA ASN A 39 -1.01 18.50 -7.41
C ASN A 39 -0.07 18.98 -8.52
N PRO A 40 1.03 19.68 -8.18
CA PRO A 40 1.92 20.29 -9.19
C PRO A 40 2.70 19.28 -10.06
N TRP A 41 2.73 18.00 -9.70
CA TRP A 41 3.45 16.98 -10.46
C TRP A 41 2.58 16.25 -11.49
N MET A 42 1.27 16.44 -11.45
CA MET A 42 0.35 15.82 -12.40
C MET A 42 0.25 16.67 -13.67
N GLU A 43 0.56 16.06 -14.80
CA GLU A 43 0.52 16.71 -16.12
C GLU A 43 -0.36 15.91 -17.08
N PRO A 44 -1.66 16.26 -17.19
CA PRO A 44 -2.59 15.53 -18.05
C PRO A 44 -2.23 15.53 -19.54
N ALA A 45 -1.43 16.51 -19.96
CA ALA A 45 -0.97 16.60 -21.36
C ALA A 45 0.07 15.53 -21.72
N LYS A 46 0.73 14.92 -20.72
CA LYS A 46 1.69 13.84 -20.96
C LYS A 46 0.95 12.50 -21.04
N PRO A 47 1.15 11.73 -22.12
CA PRO A 47 0.51 10.41 -22.22
C PRO A 47 1.02 9.46 -21.15
N THR A 48 0.12 8.64 -20.63
CA THR A 48 0.41 7.61 -19.63
C THR A 48 0.46 6.25 -20.31
N ASP A 49 1.50 5.48 -20.04
CA ASP A 49 1.60 4.09 -20.50
C ASP A 49 0.95 3.15 -19.44
N THR A 50 -0.35 2.92 -19.58
CA THR A 50 -1.11 2.08 -18.68
C THR A 50 -0.64 0.62 -18.69
N ALA A 51 -0.27 0.09 -19.86
CA ALA A 51 0.23 -1.28 -19.99
C ALA A 51 1.54 -1.47 -19.20
N ARG A 52 2.44 -0.49 -19.26
CA ARG A 52 3.67 -0.50 -18.48
C ARG A 52 3.40 -0.39 -16.96
N ALA A 53 2.44 0.44 -16.58
CA ALA A 53 2.04 0.55 -15.18
C ALA A 53 1.52 -0.79 -14.64
N VAL A 54 0.71 -1.50 -15.41
CA VAL A 54 0.22 -2.85 -15.06
C VAL A 54 1.38 -3.84 -14.94
N GLU A 55 2.34 -3.83 -15.86
CA GLU A 55 3.51 -4.70 -15.80
C GLU A 55 4.35 -4.45 -14.55
N GLN A 56 4.63 -3.19 -14.24
CA GLN A 56 5.38 -2.82 -13.03
C GLN A 56 4.65 -3.20 -11.75
N TRP A 57 3.35 -3.00 -11.72
CA TRP A 57 2.49 -3.39 -10.60
C TRP A 57 2.52 -4.91 -10.40
N GLN A 58 2.45 -5.68 -11.49
CA GLN A 58 2.50 -7.14 -11.42
C GLN A 58 3.81 -7.64 -10.83
N LYS A 59 4.93 -7.02 -11.19
CA LYS A 59 6.23 -7.34 -10.62
C LYS A 59 6.27 -7.11 -9.11
N LEU A 60 5.71 -6.00 -8.64
CA LEU A 60 5.63 -5.72 -7.21
C LEU A 60 4.71 -6.71 -6.48
N HIS A 61 3.54 -7.01 -7.05
CA HIS A 61 2.62 -8.00 -6.54
C HIS A 61 3.30 -9.37 -6.36
N ASP A 62 3.98 -9.84 -7.38
CA ASP A 62 4.66 -11.13 -7.37
C ASP A 62 5.81 -11.15 -6.37
N LEU A 63 6.54 -10.05 -6.23
CA LEU A 63 7.60 -9.90 -5.25
C LEU A 63 7.07 -10.01 -3.82
N TYR A 64 5.92 -9.40 -3.50
CA TYR A 64 5.31 -9.56 -2.18
C TYR A 64 5.00 -11.02 -1.87
N LEU A 65 4.47 -11.77 -2.84
CA LEU A 65 4.18 -13.20 -2.68
C LEU A 65 5.47 -14.02 -2.50
N GLU A 66 6.52 -13.74 -3.28
CA GLU A 66 7.82 -14.39 -3.11
C GLU A 66 8.43 -14.18 -1.73
N LEU A 67 8.22 -13.01 -1.15
CA LEU A 67 8.70 -12.67 0.20
C LEU A 67 7.83 -13.29 1.31
N GLY A 68 6.79 -14.03 0.96
CA GLY A 68 5.91 -14.71 1.92
C GLY A 68 4.77 -13.86 2.47
N HIS A 69 4.52 -12.69 1.87
CA HIS A 69 3.39 -11.85 2.27
C HIS A 69 2.09 -12.30 1.62
N GLU A 70 0.97 -11.94 2.25
CA GLU A 70 -0.35 -12.07 1.65
C GLU A 70 -0.71 -10.80 0.88
N VAL A 71 -1.36 -10.95 -0.27
CA VAL A 71 -1.88 -9.84 -1.05
C VAL A 71 -3.35 -10.07 -1.32
N GLU A 72 -4.17 -9.08 -0.99
CA GLU A 72 -5.58 -9.02 -1.35
C GLU A 72 -5.78 -7.90 -2.36
N LEU A 73 -6.79 -8.03 -3.20
CA LEU A 73 -7.06 -7.10 -4.29
C LEU A 73 -8.42 -6.43 -4.10
N ILE A 74 -8.44 -5.11 -4.28
CA ILE A 74 -9.68 -4.37 -4.49
C ILE A 74 -9.86 -4.15 -5.99
N GLU A 75 -11.11 -4.32 -6.45
CA GLU A 75 -11.44 -4.13 -7.86
C GLU A 75 -11.23 -2.68 -8.29
N PRO A 76 -10.46 -2.43 -9.36
CA PRO A 76 -10.29 -1.08 -9.87
C PRO A 76 -11.58 -0.59 -10.53
N LEU A 77 -11.95 0.66 -10.25
CA LEU A 77 -13.14 1.28 -10.85
C LEU A 77 -12.73 2.18 -12.01
N ALA A 78 -13.43 2.04 -13.14
CA ALA A 78 -13.29 2.95 -14.27
C ALA A 78 -13.60 4.39 -13.82
N GLY A 79 -12.79 5.34 -14.24
CA GLY A 79 -12.93 6.75 -13.86
C GLY A 79 -12.25 7.14 -12.54
N TYR A 80 -11.64 6.18 -11.83
CA TYR A 80 -10.87 6.42 -10.60
C TYR A 80 -9.45 5.87 -10.73
N PRO A 81 -8.60 6.51 -11.54
CA PRO A 81 -7.26 6.00 -11.83
C PRO A 81 -6.33 5.94 -10.63
N ASP A 82 -6.56 6.79 -9.62
CA ASP A 82 -5.70 6.86 -8.44
C ASP A 82 -6.00 5.78 -7.39
N MET A 83 -6.95 4.87 -7.63
CA MET A 83 -7.20 3.73 -6.73
C MET A 83 -5.98 2.81 -6.59
N VAL A 84 -5.02 2.86 -7.53
CA VAL A 84 -3.76 2.14 -7.41
C VAL A 84 -2.98 2.50 -6.14
N TYR A 85 -3.17 3.71 -5.64
CA TYR A 85 -2.56 4.20 -4.41
C TYR A 85 -3.37 3.79 -3.18
N THR A 86 -3.43 2.50 -2.92
CA THR A 86 -4.26 1.91 -1.87
C THR A 86 -3.95 2.41 -0.47
N ALA A 87 -2.72 2.87 -0.22
CA ALA A 87 -2.33 3.51 1.03
C ALA A 87 -3.17 4.77 1.34
N ASN A 88 -3.76 5.39 0.33
CA ASN A 88 -4.66 6.53 0.50
C ASN A 88 -6.10 6.10 0.81
N GLY A 89 -6.42 4.82 0.65
CA GLY A 89 -7.80 4.32 0.77
C GLY A 89 -8.29 4.07 2.19
N GLY A 90 -7.40 4.05 3.16
CA GLY A 90 -7.76 3.86 4.55
C GLY A 90 -6.58 3.71 5.48
N PHE A 91 -6.84 3.91 6.74
CA PHE A 91 -5.93 3.63 7.84
C PHE A 91 -6.54 2.55 8.73
N LEU A 92 -5.80 1.48 8.98
CA LEU A 92 -6.27 0.32 9.73
C LEU A 92 -5.57 0.23 11.08
N ILE A 93 -6.37 0.15 12.14
CA ILE A 93 -5.87 -0.07 13.50
C ILE A 93 -6.92 -0.82 14.33
N ASP A 94 -6.47 -1.83 15.06
CA ASP A 94 -7.31 -2.58 16.02
C ASP A 94 -8.65 -3.06 15.42
N GLY A 95 -8.63 -3.57 14.20
CA GLY A 95 -9.82 -4.07 13.51
C GLY A 95 -10.76 -3.00 12.98
N ARG A 96 -10.37 -1.74 13.04
CA ARG A 96 -11.13 -0.60 12.52
C ARG A 96 -10.47 -0.01 11.30
N ALA A 97 -11.28 0.46 10.38
CA ALA A 97 -10.84 1.15 9.18
C ALA A 97 -11.32 2.60 9.19
N TYR A 98 -10.39 3.53 9.03
CA TYR A 98 -10.65 4.95 8.88
C TYR A 98 -10.52 5.30 7.41
N VAL A 99 -11.66 5.48 6.73
CA VAL A 99 -11.72 5.81 5.31
C VAL A 99 -11.60 7.33 5.13
N PRO A 100 -10.83 7.80 4.15
CA PRO A 100 -10.60 9.22 3.96
C PRO A 100 -11.83 9.95 3.42
N LYS A 101 -11.89 11.25 3.68
CA LYS A 101 -12.71 12.19 2.92
C LYS A 101 -11.79 12.90 1.94
N PHE A 102 -11.78 12.47 0.70
CA PHE A 102 -10.94 13.12 -0.30
C PHE A 102 -11.40 14.56 -0.55
N ARG A 103 -10.43 15.46 -0.57
CA ARG A 103 -10.67 16.88 -0.84
C ARG A 103 -11.16 17.10 -2.27
N PHE A 104 -10.57 16.41 -3.22
CA PHE A 104 -10.82 16.60 -4.64
C PHE A 104 -11.91 15.66 -5.12
N VAL A 105 -12.89 16.22 -5.87
CA VAL A 105 -14.05 15.48 -6.37
C VAL A 105 -13.65 14.28 -7.23
N GLU A 106 -12.54 14.38 -7.94
CA GLU A 106 -12.00 13.33 -8.81
C GLU A 106 -11.70 12.02 -8.05
N ARG A 107 -11.45 12.12 -6.75
CA ARG A 107 -11.16 10.97 -5.90
C ARG A 107 -12.26 10.63 -4.89
N GLN A 108 -13.27 11.47 -4.74
CA GLN A 108 -14.29 11.26 -3.70
C GLN A 108 -15.05 9.95 -3.84
N GLY A 109 -15.25 9.48 -5.07
CA GLY A 109 -15.90 8.19 -5.33
C GLY A 109 -15.09 6.96 -4.96
N GLU A 110 -13.79 7.10 -4.67
CA GLU A 110 -12.96 5.99 -4.20
C GLU A 110 -13.31 5.60 -2.76
N ALA A 111 -13.67 6.56 -1.91
CA ALA A 111 -13.92 6.31 -0.50
C ALA A 111 -15.02 5.27 -0.24
N PRO A 112 -16.19 5.30 -0.88
CA PRO A 112 -17.20 4.26 -0.72
C PRO A 112 -16.71 2.87 -1.13
N ALA A 113 -15.91 2.76 -2.19
CA ALA A 113 -15.36 1.50 -2.65
C ALA A 113 -14.42 0.88 -1.62
N PHE A 114 -13.53 1.68 -1.04
CA PHE A 114 -12.65 1.22 0.03
C PHE A 114 -13.45 0.87 1.30
N ALA A 115 -14.42 1.68 1.69
CA ALA A 115 -15.27 1.40 2.84
C ALA A 115 -16.00 0.05 2.70
N ASP A 116 -16.58 -0.22 1.54
CA ASP A 116 -17.28 -1.47 1.26
C ASP A 116 -16.33 -2.66 1.30
N TRP A 117 -15.13 -2.49 0.75
CA TRP A 117 -14.11 -3.53 0.78
C TRP A 117 -13.70 -3.86 2.22
N PHE A 118 -13.44 -2.85 3.05
CA PHE A 118 -13.07 -3.07 4.46
C PHE A 118 -14.18 -3.74 5.26
N ARG A 119 -15.43 -3.36 5.05
CA ARG A 119 -16.57 -4.04 5.70
C ARG A 119 -16.65 -5.50 5.28
N GLY A 120 -16.51 -5.79 4.00
CA GLY A 120 -16.46 -7.15 3.47
C GLY A 120 -15.33 -7.99 4.03
N ALA A 121 -14.20 -7.35 4.38
CA ALA A 121 -13.04 -7.99 4.99
C ALA A 121 -13.14 -8.11 6.53
N GLY A 122 -14.20 -7.62 7.14
CA GLY A 122 -14.46 -7.74 8.57
C GLY A 122 -13.97 -6.58 9.43
N TYR A 123 -13.63 -5.45 8.83
CA TYR A 123 -13.28 -4.22 9.57
C TYR A 123 -14.53 -3.40 9.89
N ASP A 124 -14.49 -2.71 11.04
CA ASP A 124 -15.49 -1.70 11.44
C ASP A 124 -15.15 -0.32 10.91
#